data_df421412e4f4f869f7cdb17a094d0bd9
#
_entry.id   df421412e4f4f869f7cdb17a094d0bd9
#
_cell.length_a   1.000
_cell.length_b   1.000
_cell.length_c   1.000
_cell.angle_alpha   90.00
_cell.angle_beta   90.00
_cell.angle_gamma   90.00
#
_symmetry.space_group_name_H-M   'P 1'
#
loop_
_entity.id
_entity.type
_entity.pdbx_description
1 polymer ?
#
loop_
_entity_poly.entity_id
_entity_poly.type
_entity_poly.pdbx_seq_one_letter_code
_entity_poly.pdbx_strand_id
1 'polypeptide(L)'
;MTAKAQVKLYTRPGCHLCEEAKREILAANCSQDYVLEEINVETDPALVEHYGWEIPVIIINGIKAFKYRVTAAEFRSKLKRLSRS
;
A
#
# COMPACT_ATOMS: atom_id res chain seq x y z
N MET A 1 -19.61 -1.68 14.36
CA MET A 1 -19.23 -1.33 12.97
C MET A 1 -17.72 -1.23 12.86
N THR A 2 -17.14 -2.00 11.98
CA THR A 2 -15.71 -1.94 11.76
C THR A 2 -15.39 -0.88 10.70
N ALA A 3 -14.54 0.06 11.04
CA ALA A 3 -14.08 1.05 10.06
C ALA A 3 -13.18 0.34 9.03
N LYS A 4 -13.23 0.80 7.80
CA LYS A 4 -12.33 0.29 6.76
C LYS A 4 -10.89 0.67 7.10
N ALA A 5 -9.98 -0.24 6.79
CA ALA A 5 -8.56 0.05 6.96
C ALA A 5 -8.12 1.15 5.99
N GLN A 6 -7.17 1.97 6.41
CA GLN A 6 -6.56 2.98 5.56
C GLN A 6 -5.30 2.40 4.94
N VAL A 7 -5.29 2.25 3.62
CA VAL A 7 -4.14 1.70 2.90
C VAL A 7 -3.56 2.81 2.02
N LYS A 8 -2.28 3.09 2.21
CA LYS A 8 -1.57 4.07 1.39
C LYS A 8 -0.51 3.36 0.56
N LEU A 9 -0.52 3.62 -0.73
CA LEU A 9 0.47 3.10 -1.65
C LEU A 9 1.34 4.25 -2.14
N TYR A 10 2.58 4.30 -1.70
CA TYR A 10 3.53 5.29 -2.15
C TYR A 10 4.19 4.81 -3.43
N THR A 11 4.11 5.62 -4.46
CA THR A 11 4.48 5.25 -5.81
C THR A 11 5.11 6.44 -6.54
N ARG A 12 5.55 6.24 -7.78
CA ARG A 12 5.94 7.32 -8.68
C ARG A 12 5.55 6.96 -10.11
N PRO A 13 5.43 7.95 -11.03
CA PRO A 13 5.12 7.67 -12.42
C PRO A 13 6.20 6.77 -13.04
N GLY A 14 5.77 5.83 -13.87
CA GLY A 14 6.69 4.93 -14.57
C GLY A 14 7.28 3.82 -13.71
N CYS A 15 6.80 3.64 -12.50
CA CYS A 15 7.28 2.58 -11.61
C CYS A 15 6.58 1.26 -11.92
N HIS A 16 7.32 0.33 -12.52
CA HIS A 16 6.76 -0.96 -12.91
C HIS A 16 6.37 -1.80 -11.69
N LEU A 17 7.19 -1.81 -10.66
CA LEU A 17 6.90 -2.56 -9.44
C LEU A 17 5.69 -1.98 -8.70
N CYS A 18 5.48 -0.66 -8.79
CA CYS A 18 4.32 -0.03 -8.18
C CYS A 18 3.03 -0.48 -8.86
N GLU A 19 3.05 -0.63 -10.17
CA GLU A 19 1.90 -1.14 -10.92
C GLU A 19 1.61 -2.58 -10.56
N GLU A 20 2.65 -3.40 -10.42
CA GLU A 20 2.50 -4.78 -9.99
C GLU A 20 1.89 -4.86 -8.60
N ALA A 21 2.38 -4.03 -7.67
CA ALA A 21 1.86 -3.99 -6.31
C ALA A 21 0.37 -3.65 -6.31
N LYS A 22 -0.02 -2.66 -7.11
CA LYS A 22 -1.41 -2.27 -7.22
C LYS A 22 -2.28 -3.42 -7.74
N ARG A 23 -1.80 -4.14 -8.74
CA ARG A 23 -2.54 -5.29 -9.27
C ARG A 23 -2.72 -6.37 -8.21
N GLU A 24 -1.69 -6.62 -7.41
CA GLU A 24 -1.77 -7.61 -6.34
C GLU A 24 -2.76 -7.20 -5.26
N ILE A 25 -2.77 -5.91 -4.91
CA ILE A 25 -3.73 -5.39 -3.94
C ILE A 25 -5.16 -5.61 -4.44
N LEU A 26 -5.42 -5.28 -5.70
CA LEU A 26 -6.74 -5.47 -6.29
C LEU A 26 -7.11 -6.94 -6.42
N ALA A 27 -6.14 -7.78 -6.74
CA ALA A 27 -6.35 -9.23 -6.88
C ALA A 27 -6.66 -9.91 -5.55
N ALA A 28 -6.34 -9.26 -4.43
CA ALA A 28 -6.64 -9.81 -3.11
C ALA A 28 -8.14 -9.87 -2.81
N ASN A 29 -8.96 -9.15 -3.58
CA ASN A 29 -10.42 -9.16 -3.44
C ASN A 29 -10.91 -8.72 -2.06
N CYS A 30 -10.24 -7.73 -1.48
CA CYS A 30 -10.58 -7.21 -0.15
C CYS A 30 -11.08 -5.77 -0.22
N SER A 31 -11.57 -5.31 -1.39
CA SER A 31 -11.90 -3.90 -1.61
C SER A 31 -12.96 -3.33 -0.66
N GLN A 32 -13.75 -4.19 -0.05
CA GLN A 32 -14.75 -3.75 0.93
C GLN A 32 -14.15 -3.50 2.32
N ASP A 33 -12.91 -3.95 2.54
CA ASP A 33 -12.28 -3.92 3.85
C ASP A 33 -11.30 -2.75 4.01
N TYR A 34 -11.01 -2.02 2.94
CA TYR A 34 -10.04 -0.93 2.98
C TYR A 34 -10.40 0.20 2.02
N VAL A 35 -9.78 1.36 2.27
CA VAL A 35 -9.77 2.48 1.35
C VAL A 35 -8.33 2.65 0.88
N LEU A 36 -8.10 2.64 -0.42
CA LEU A 36 -6.77 2.79 -1.00
C LEU A 36 -6.52 4.22 -1.45
N GLU A 37 -5.41 4.78 -1.02
CA GLU A 37 -4.94 6.07 -1.48
C GLU A 37 -3.57 5.87 -2.13
N GLU A 38 -3.44 6.25 -3.40
CA GLU A 38 -2.16 6.25 -4.09
C GLU A 38 -1.51 7.61 -3.93
N ILE A 39 -0.26 7.62 -3.52
CA ILE A 39 0.48 8.86 -3.27
C ILE A 39 1.73 8.87 -4.13
N ASN A 40 1.83 9.87 -5.00
CA ASN A 40 3.03 10.08 -5.80
C ASN A 40 4.08 10.76 -4.93
N VAL A 41 5.18 10.05 -4.63
CA VAL A 41 6.23 10.59 -3.75
C VAL A 41 6.89 11.83 -4.33
N GLU A 42 6.86 12.01 -5.66
CA GLU A 42 7.48 13.16 -6.30
C GLU A 42 6.77 14.48 -6.05
N THR A 43 5.57 14.43 -5.47
CA THR A 43 4.83 15.65 -5.13
C THR A 43 5.36 16.36 -3.89
N ASP A 44 6.23 15.69 -3.11
CA ASP A 44 6.77 16.24 -1.89
C ASP A 44 8.19 15.71 -1.67
N PRO A 45 9.21 16.61 -1.61
CA PRO A 45 10.60 16.16 -1.39
C PRO A 45 10.79 15.33 -0.13
N ALA A 46 10.00 15.58 0.91
CA ALA A 46 10.08 14.79 2.13
C ALA A 46 9.67 13.34 1.89
N LEU A 47 8.69 13.12 1.00
CA LEU A 47 8.26 11.77 0.66
C LEU A 47 9.32 11.04 -0.18
N VAL A 48 9.99 11.75 -1.09
CA VAL A 48 11.09 11.19 -1.86
C VAL A 48 12.21 10.74 -0.91
N GLU A 49 12.56 11.59 0.04
CA GLU A 49 13.60 11.28 1.00
C GLU A 49 13.24 10.08 1.87
N HIS A 50 11.97 10.00 2.29
CA HIS A 50 11.51 8.95 3.19
C HIS A 50 11.26 7.62 2.51
N TYR A 51 10.65 7.64 1.32
CA TYR A 51 10.16 6.43 0.66
C TYR A 51 10.72 6.20 -0.74
N GLY A 52 11.35 7.19 -1.35
CA GLY A 52 11.75 7.13 -2.76
C GLY A 52 12.63 5.94 -3.14
N TRP A 53 13.39 5.43 -2.21
CA TRP A 53 14.29 4.29 -2.43
C TRP A 53 13.62 2.95 -2.12
N GLU A 54 12.43 2.97 -1.53
CA GLU A 54 11.74 1.77 -1.09
C GLU A 54 10.41 1.51 -1.80
N ILE A 55 10.06 2.35 -2.76
CA ILE A 55 8.79 2.21 -3.46
C ILE A 55 8.73 0.91 -4.27
N PRO A 56 7.56 0.30 -4.39
CA PRO A 56 6.31 0.70 -3.73
C PRO A 56 6.35 0.44 -2.23
N VAL A 57 5.82 1.39 -1.46
CA VAL A 57 5.67 1.23 -0.02
C VAL A 57 4.17 1.17 0.29
N ILE A 58 3.76 0.17 1.04
CA ILE A 58 2.36 0.00 1.41
C ILE A 58 2.23 0.18 2.91
N ILE A 59 1.42 1.14 3.31
CA ILE A 59 1.15 1.44 4.70
C ILE A 59 -0.30 1.11 5.00
N ILE A 60 -0.52 0.29 6.02
CA ILE A 60 -1.86 -0.11 6.45
C ILE A 60 -2.08 0.42 7.86
N ASN A 61 -3.08 1.31 8.00
CA ASN A 61 -3.41 1.93 9.30
C ASN A 61 -2.19 2.53 10.00
N GLY A 62 -1.35 3.21 9.21
CA GLY A 62 -0.16 3.88 9.74
C GLY A 62 1.04 2.98 9.94
N ILE A 63 0.93 1.70 9.65
CA ILE A 63 2.03 0.73 9.83
C ILE A 63 2.60 0.36 8.47
N LYS A 64 3.93 0.49 8.33
CA LYS A 64 4.63 0.11 7.10
C LYS A 64 4.57 -1.42 6.95
N ALA A 65 3.70 -1.89 6.06
CA ALA A 65 3.43 -3.31 5.90
C ALA A 65 4.34 -3.98 4.87
N PHE A 66 4.58 -3.30 3.74
CA PHE A 66 5.37 -3.88 2.65
C PHE A 66 6.21 -2.80 1.99
N LYS A 67 7.33 -3.23 1.42
CA LYS A 67 8.15 -2.40 0.54
C LYS A 67 8.66 -3.27 -0.60
N TYR A 68 8.86 -2.68 -1.78
CA TYR A 68 9.33 -3.30 -3.03
C TYR A 68 8.31 -4.23 -3.67
N ARG A 69 7.85 -5.25 -2.98
CA ARG A 69 6.94 -6.24 -3.55
C ARG A 69 5.89 -6.67 -2.54
N VAL A 70 4.76 -7.11 -3.07
CA VAL A 70 3.67 -7.68 -2.28
C VAL A 70 2.92 -8.69 -3.15
N THR A 71 2.41 -9.76 -2.57
CA THR A 71 1.48 -10.67 -3.25
C THR A 71 0.08 -10.46 -2.69
N ALA A 72 -0.93 -10.86 -3.49
CA ALA A 72 -2.32 -10.77 -3.07
C ALA A 72 -2.55 -11.50 -1.74
N ALA A 73 -1.96 -12.69 -1.59
CA ALA A 73 -2.12 -13.48 -0.36
C ALA A 73 -1.51 -12.80 0.84
N GLU A 74 -0.30 -12.23 0.67
CA GLU A 74 0.38 -11.51 1.74
C GLU A 74 -0.39 -10.25 2.14
N PHE A 75 -0.90 -9.52 1.15
CA PHE A 75 -1.67 -8.32 1.40
C PHE A 75 -2.94 -8.65 2.20
N ARG A 76 -3.66 -9.68 1.77
CA ARG A 76 -4.90 -10.10 2.46
C ARG A 76 -4.62 -10.48 3.89
N SER A 77 -3.59 -11.26 4.13
CA SER A 77 -3.21 -11.70 5.47
C SER A 77 -2.83 -10.53 6.37
N LYS A 78 -2.01 -9.62 5.85
CA LYS A 78 -1.55 -8.46 6.62
C LYS A 78 -2.68 -7.48 6.89
N LEU A 79 -3.55 -7.27 5.91
CA LEU A 79 -4.70 -6.40 6.06
C LEU A 79 -5.60 -6.90 7.20
N LYS A 80 -5.86 -8.20 7.22
CA LYS A 80 -6.66 -8.83 8.27
C LYS A 80 -6.04 -8.61 9.64
N ARG A 81 -4.73 -8.79 9.73
CA ARG A 81 -4.00 -8.65 11.00
C ARG A 81 -4.01 -7.21 11.49
N LEU A 82 -3.74 -6.25 10.60
CA LEU A 82 -3.59 -4.85 10.99
C LEU A 82 -4.91 -4.09 11.08
N SER A 83 -5.99 -4.62 10.52
CA SER A 83 -7.31 -4.01 10.63
C SER A 83 -8.07 -4.46 11.87
N ARG A 84 -7.56 -5.40 12.61
CA ARG A 84 -8.14 -5.81 13.88
C ARG A 84 -7.86 -4.76 14.93
N SER A 85 -8.90 -4.25 15.51
CA SER A 85 -8.77 -3.32 16.62
C SER A 85 -8.94 -4.06 17.95
#